data_aebbea76fd084317823acfdcccde02a3
#
_entry.id   aebbea76fd084317823acfdcccde02a3
#
_cell.length_a   1.000
_cell.length_b   1.000
_cell.length_c   1.000
_cell.angle_alpha   90.00
_cell.angle_beta   90.00
_cell.angle_gamma   90.00
#
_symmetry.space_group_name_H-M   'P 1'
#
loop_
_entity.id
_entity.type
_entity.pdbx_description
1 polymer ?
#
loop_
_entity_poly.entity_id
_entity_poly.type
_entity_poly.pdbx_seq_one_letter_code
_entity_poly.pdbx_strand_id
1 'polypeptide(L)'
;MSESAIDLDHLRQWIGKPATQEQHLEPFPARALAGLLDRTEAPGEGDALPLPWHWLYFLDAPRREDTGVDGHPKRGGFLPPVPLPRRMWASGELTLHRPLRLGRRASKTSTVLSVDLKQGKAGALVFVTVAHELGQDGHACISELQHIVYRAAPSAPAPLPPGEAAPTAGAWARELLPDAPLLFRYSALTFNGHRIHYDRDYATQVEFYPALVVHGPLLATLLLDLAQRERPGAAIRHFTFRALRPAFDNAPLHLHGLSTDHGAELWTSDAEGFIGMKAKATFA
;
A
#
# COMPACT_ATOMS: atom_id res chain seq x y z
N MET A 1 7.30 5.99 31.43
CA MET A 1 6.05 5.22 31.22
C MET A 1 6.50 3.80 30.94
N SER A 2 6.11 2.80 31.77
CA SER A 2 6.50 1.42 31.55
C SER A 2 5.98 0.97 30.17
N GLU A 3 6.82 0.35 29.34
CA GLU A 3 6.37 -0.40 28.18
C GLU A 3 5.34 -1.41 28.69
N SER A 4 4.06 -1.19 28.42
CA SER A 4 3.06 -2.21 28.67
C SER A 4 3.46 -3.42 27.86
N ALA A 5 3.75 -4.53 28.51
CA ALA A 5 4.09 -5.77 27.84
C ALA A 5 3.04 -6.06 26.78
N ILE A 6 3.49 -6.33 25.55
CA ILE A 6 2.59 -6.66 24.42
C ILE A 6 1.97 -8.03 24.73
N ASP A 7 0.68 -8.04 25.04
CA ASP A 7 -0.08 -9.28 25.26
C ASP A 7 -0.40 -9.92 23.90
N LEU A 8 0.50 -10.79 23.46
CA LEU A 8 0.37 -11.45 22.16
C LEU A 8 -0.82 -12.42 22.09
N ASP A 9 -1.16 -13.07 23.20
CA ASP A 9 -2.28 -14.02 23.27
C ASP A 9 -3.62 -13.28 23.13
N HIS A 10 -3.72 -12.09 23.72
CA HIS A 10 -4.86 -11.21 23.50
C HIS A 10 -4.96 -10.80 22.03
N LEU A 11 -3.87 -10.34 21.41
CA LEU A 11 -3.87 -9.89 20.01
C LEU A 11 -4.21 -11.03 19.04
N ARG A 12 -3.83 -12.27 19.33
CA ARG A 12 -4.12 -13.45 18.51
C ARG A 12 -5.60 -13.82 18.47
N GLN A 13 -6.43 -13.28 19.36
CA GLN A 13 -7.89 -13.51 19.33
C GLN A 13 -8.56 -12.92 18.06
N TRP A 14 -7.87 -12.06 17.31
CA TRP A 14 -8.34 -11.53 16.01
C TRP A 14 -8.12 -12.48 14.84
N ILE A 15 -7.27 -13.51 15.00
CA ILE A 15 -6.96 -14.47 13.94
C ILE A 15 -8.20 -15.27 13.56
N GLY A 16 -8.40 -15.46 12.25
CA GLY A 16 -9.44 -16.33 11.70
C GLY A 16 -10.84 -15.71 11.64
N LYS A 17 -11.03 -14.46 12.09
CA LYS A 17 -12.33 -13.78 12.02
C LYS A 17 -12.51 -13.12 10.67
N PRO A 18 -13.44 -13.58 9.81
CA PRO A 18 -13.66 -12.96 8.51
C PRO A 18 -14.50 -11.70 8.63
N ALA A 19 -14.20 -10.72 7.77
CA ALA A 19 -15.06 -9.57 7.51
C ALA A 19 -15.33 -9.51 6.01
N THR A 20 -16.60 -9.54 5.62
CA THR A 20 -17.01 -9.51 4.21
C THR A 20 -17.71 -8.21 3.89
N GLN A 21 -17.34 -7.62 2.77
CA GLN A 21 -17.96 -6.43 2.18
C GLN A 21 -18.42 -6.75 0.77
N GLU A 22 -19.52 -6.15 0.35
CA GLU A 22 -19.99 -6.18 -1.04
C GLU A 22 -20.08 -4.76 -1.56
N GLN A 23 -19.67 -4.55 -2.81
CA GLN A 23 -19.73 -3.24 -3.44
C GLN A 23 -19.99 -3.38 -4.94
N HIS A 24 -20.75 -2.43 -5.50
CA HIS A 24 -20.80 -2.19 -6.93
C HIS A 24 -19.52 -1.41 -7.34
N LEU A 25 -18.81 -1.91 -8.33
CA LEU A 25 -17.53 -1.30 -8.75
C LEU A 25 -17.80 -0.18 -9.75
N GLU A 26 -18.10 1.01 -9.24
CA GLU A 26 -18.33 2.21 -10.07
C GLU A 26 -17.09 2.58 -10.90
N PRO A 27 -17.23 3.00 -12.18
CA PRO A 27 -16.09 3.36 -13.01
C PRO A 27 -15.34 4.63 -12.57
N PHE A 28 -15.99 5.53 -11.81
CA PHE A 28 -15.40 6.83 -11.44
C PHE A 28 -14.06 6.71 -10.70
N PRO A 29 -13.89 5.88 -9.64
CA PRO A 29 -12.60 5.75 -8.95
C PRO A 29 -11.47 5.32 -9.89
N ALA A 30 -11.72 4.35 -10.77
CA ALA A 30 -10.74 3.88 -11.75
C ALA A 30 -10.37 4.98 -12.76
N ARG A 31 -11.36 5.72 -13.27
CA ARG A 31 -11.14 6.86 -14.16
C ARG A 31 -10.33 7.98 -13.48
N ALA A 32 -10.63 8.26 -12.21
CA ALA A 32 -9.91 9.27 -11.44
C ALA A 32 -8.45 8.86 -11.18
N LEU A 33 -8.18 7.56 -10.92
CA LEU A 33 -6.81 7.06 -10.79
C LEU A 33 -6.08 7.09 -12.14
N ALA A 34 -6.73 6.77 -13.26
CA ALA A 34 -6.14 6.92 -14.60
C ALA A 34 -5.64 8.34 -14.81
N GLY A 35 -6.48 9.36 -14.50
CA GLY A 35 -6.09 10.77 -14.59
C GLY A 35 -5.00 11.18 -13.58
N LEU A 36 -4.89 10.52 -12.43
CA LEU A 36 -3.81 10.75 -11.46
C LEU A 36 -2.48 10.18 -11.96
N LEU A 37 -2.53 9.08 -12.69
CA LEU A 37 -1.37 8.40 -13.27
C LEU A 37 -0.96 8.96 -14.65
N ASP A 38 -1.62 10.01 -15.17
CA ASP A 38 -1.43 10.56 -16.51
C ASP A 38 -1.62 9.50 -17.61
N ARG A 39 -2.65 8.67 -17.48
CA ARG A 39 -3.07 7.75 -18.53
C ARG A 39 -4.04 8.46 -19.47
N THR A 40 -3.84 8.28 -20.76
CA THR A 40 -4.73 8.83 -21.80
C THR A 40 -6.06 8.11 -21.88
N GLU A 41 -6.07 6.84 -21.48
CA GLU A 41 -7.26 5.99 -21.46
C GLU A 41 -7.59 5.55 -20.02
N ALA A 42 -8.86 5.45 -19.73
CA ALA A 42 -9.37 4.99 -18.45
C ALA A 42 -10.40 3.88 -18.68
N PRO A 43 -10.40 2.83 -17.85
CA PRO A 43 -11.40 1.78 -17.97
C PRO A 43 -12.79 2.31 -17.62
N GLY A 44 -13.78 1.89 -18.41
CA GLY A 44 -15.20 2.21 -18.28
C GLY A 44 -16.02 1.01 -17.81
N GLU A 45 -17.34 1.13 -17.90
CA GLU A 45 -18.27 0.07 -17.53
C GLU A 45 -18.06 -1.18 -18.41
N GLY A 46 -18.01 -2.35 -17.77
CA GLY A 46 -17.71 -3.62 -18.41
C GLY A 46 -16.22 -3.93 -18.60
N ASP A 47 -15.35 -2.94 -18.50
CA ASP A 47 -13.92 -3.15 -18.66
C ASP A 47 -13.29 -3.85 -17.46
N ALA A 48 -12.16 -4.50 -17.71
CA ALA A 48 -11.34 -5.10 -16.68
C ALA A 48 -10.69 -4.03 -15.80
N LEU A 49 -10.82 -4.18 -14.48
CA LEU A 49 -10.12 -3.33 -13.51
C LEU A 49 -8.64 -3.74 -13.46
N PRO A 50 -7.70 -2.83 -13.76
CA PRO A 50 -6.27 -3.14 -13.68
C PRO A 50 -5.83 -3.49 -12.25
N LEU A 51 -4.87 -4.39 -12.10
CA LEU A 51 -4.19 -4.62 -10.82
C LEU A 51 -3.22 -3.45 -10.55
N PRO A 52 -3.13 -2.85 -9.36
CA PRO A 52 -3.84 -3.12 -8.11
C PRO A 52 -5.01 -2.14 -7.83
N TRP A 53 -5.71 -1.66 -8.84
CA TRP A 53 -6.72 -0.60 -8.71
C TRP A 53 -7.94 -1.01 -7.88
N HIS A 54 -8.08 -2.28 -7.50
CA HIS A 54 -9.09 -2.73 -6.53
C HIS A 54 -8.90 -2.08 -5.14
N TRP A 55 -7.75 -1.51 -4.83
CA TRP A 55 -7.53 -0.72 -3.60
C TRP A 55 -8.33 0.58 -3.52
N LEU A 56 -8.99 0.97 -4.62
CA LEU A 56 -9.93 2.11 -4.65
C LEU A 56 -11.34 1.74 -4.18
N TYR A 57 -11.58 0.47 -3.90
CA TYR A 57 -12.89 -0.08 -3.58
C TYR A 57 -12.87 -0.79 -2.23
N PHE A 58 -14.06 -1.08 -1.69
CA PHE A 58 -14.22 -1.70 -0.37
C PHE A 58 -13.52 -0.91 0.74
N LEU A 59 -13.64 0.41 0.65
CA LEU A 59 -12.98 1.33 1.58
C LEU A 59 -13.72 1.36 2.91
N ASP A 60 -12.95 1.38 4.01
CA ASP A 60 -13.49 1.63 5.33
C ASP A 60 -13.81 3.11 5.50
N ALA A 61 -15.02 3.42 5.95
CA ALA A 61 -15.48 4.78 6.23
C ALA A 61 -15.86 4.91 7.72
N PRO A 62 -14.90 4.95 8.64
CA PRO A 62 -15.17 5.07 10.07
C PRO A 62 -15.85 6.40 10.36
N ARG A 63 -16.68 6.44 11.42
CA ARG A 63 -17.22 7.69 11.95
C ARG A 63 -16.05 8.57 12.42
N ARG A 64 -16.25 9.89 12.39
CA ARG A 64 -15.19 10.82 12.84
C ARG A 64 -14.72 10.51 14.27
N GLU A 65 -15.62 10.15 15.17
CA GLU A 65 -15.28 9.80 16.55
C GLU A 65 -14.51 8.48 16.68
N ASP A 66 -14.57 7.60 15.64
CA ASP A 66 -13.85 6.33 15.58
C ASP A 66 -12.50 6.46 14.85
N THR A 67 -12.08 7.69 14.54
CA THR A 67 -10.78 8.00 13.94
C THR A 67 -9.76 8.33 15.03
N GLY A 68 -8.57 7.79 14.92
CA GLY A 68 -7.43 8.05 15.80
C GLY A 68 -6.78 9.41 15.52
N VAL A 69 -5.87 9.83 16.39
CA VAL A 69 -5.14 11.11 16.27
C VAL A 69 -4.24 11.15 15.02
N ASP A 70 -3.83 10.01 14.52
CA ASP A 70 -3.04 9.83 13.31
C ASP A 70 -3.88 9.85 12.02
N GLY A 71 -5.21 9.88 12.14
CA GLY A 71 -6.15 9.86 11.02
C GLY A 71 -6.58 8.46 10.56
N HIS A 72 -6.03 7.39 11.14
CA HIS A 72 -6.51 6.04 10.88
C HIS A 72 -7.74 5.68 11.72
N PRO A 73 -8.53 4.65 11.32
CA PRO A 73 -9.52 4.05 12.20
C PRO A 73 -8.89 3.62 13.53
N LYS A 74 -9.62 3.83 14.64
CA LYS A 74 -9.21 3.34 15.96
C LYS A 74 -8.96 1.83 15.92
N ARG A 75 -8.05 1.39 16.78
CA ARG A 75 -7.63 -0.02 16.83
C ARG A 75 -8.64 -0.87 17.58
N GLY A 76 -8.63 -2.19 17.33
CA GLY A 76 -9.53 -3.14 17.98
C GLY A 76 -10.84 -3.41 17.23
N GLY A 77 -11.00 -2.82 16.04
CA GLY A 77 -12.02 -3.21 15.08
C GLY A 77 -11.61 -4.49 14.33
N PHE A 78 -11.49 -4.41 13.01
CA PHE A 78 -11.04 -5.54 12.20
C PHE A 78 -9.57 -5.92 12.51
N LEU A 79 -8.67 -4.94 12.65
CA LEU A 79 -7.28 -5.19 13.04
C LEU A 79 -7.13 -5.23 14.57
N PRO A 80 -6.21 -6.08 15.10
CA PRO A 80 -5.99 -6.19 16.54
C PRO A 80 -5.53 -4.86 17.17
N PRO A 81 -5.82 -4.63 18.48
CA PRO A 81 -5.45 -3.41 19.18
C PRO A 81 -3.98 -3.39 19.60
N VAL A 82 -3.07 -3.46 18.62
CA VAL A 82 -1.63 -3.44 18.87
C VAL A 82 -1.23 -2.14 19.58
N PRO A 83 -0.55 -2.18 20.76
CA PRO A 83 -0.22 -0.99 21.54
C PRO A 83 1.01 -0.22 21.03
N LEU A 84 1.40 -0.39 19.77
CA LEU A 84 2.50 0.33 19.13
C LEU A 84 1.94 1.41 18.20
N PRO A 85 2.37 2.68 18.34
CA PRO A 85 1.70 3.81 17.67
C PRO A 85 1.83 3.81 16.15
N ARG A 86 2.98 3.47 15.58
CA ARG A 86 3.19 3.51 14.14
C ARG A 86 2.73 2.24 13.47
N ARG A 87 1.91 2.40 12.42
CA ARG A 87 1.42 1.32 11.56
C ARG A 87 1.85 1.57 10.12
N MET A 88 2.44 0.58 9.47
CA MET A 88 2.92 0.66 8.10
C MET A 88 2.47 -0.57 7.31
N TRP A 89 2.08 -0.40 6.06
CA TRP A 89 1.96 -1.49 5.10
C TRP A 89 3.36 -1.81 4.57
N ALA A 90 3.97 -2.86 5.09
CA ALA A 90 5.37 -3.18 4.85
C ALA A 90 5.60 -3.93 3.53
N SER A 91 4.68 -4.82 3.17
CA SER A 91 4.76 -5.59 1.93
C SER A 91 3.40 -6.16 1.56
N GLY A 92 3.26 -6.59 0.32
CA GLY A 92 2.05 -7.25 -0.17
C GLY A 92 2.36 -8.22 -1.29
N GLU A 93 1.43 -9.14 -1.48
CA GLU A 93 1.45 -10.15 -2.52
C GLU A 93 0.05 -10.26 -3.12
N LEU A 94 -0.05 -10.18 -4.45
CA LEU A 94 -1.31 -10.23 -5.18
C LEU A 94 -1.24 -11.31 -6.25
N THR A 95 -2.27 -12.14 -6.31
CA THR A 95 -2.47 -13.13 -7.38
C THR A 95 -3.76 -12.81 -8.12
N LEU A 96 -3.66 -12.58 -9.42
CA LEU A 96 -4.80 -12.36 -10.30
C LEU A 96 -5.25 -13.70 -10.90
N HIS A 97 -6.42 -14.18 -10.49
CA HIS A 97 -7.07 -15.36 -11.06
C HIS A 97 -7.92 -15.00 -12.27
N ARG A 98 -8.74 -13.96 -12.12
CA ARG A 98 -9.60 -13.36 -13.16
C ARG A 98 -9.70 -11.85 -12.92
N PRO A 99 -9.86 -11.03 -13.97
CA PRO A 99 -10.06 -9.60 -13.79
C PRO A 99 -11.42 -9.33 -13.15
N LEU A 100 -11.46 -8.42 -12.18
CA LEU A 100 -12.68 -7.76 -11.74
C LEU A 100 -13.17 -6.86 -12.87
N ARG A 101 -14.48 -6.74 -13.05
CA ARG A 101 -15.09 -5.88 -14.07
C ARG A 101 -15.87 -4.74 -13.43
N LEU A 102 -15.66 -3.54 -13.96
CA LEU A 102 -16.39 -2.35 -13.58
C LEU A 102 -17.88 -2.46 -13.97
N GLY A 103 -18.75 -1.74 -13.26
CA GLY A 103 -20.20 -1.81 -13.45
C GLY A 103 -20.87 -3.06 -12.88
N ARG A 104 -20.18 -3.87 -12.10
CA ARG A 104 -20.71 -5.10 -11.51
C ARG A 104 -20.48 -5.15 -9.99
N ARG A 105 -21.31 -5.93 -9.30
CA ARG A 105 -21.07 -6.24 -7.89
C ARG A 105 -19.87 -7.16 -7.72
N ALA A 106 -19.09 -6.91 -6.68
CA ALA A 106 -18.02 -7.76 -6.25
C ALA A 106 -18.01 -7.86 -4.72
N SER A 107 -17.37 -8.88 -4.19
CA SER A 107 -17.19 -9.11 -2.76
C SER A 107 -15.72 -9.09 -2.39
N LYS A 108 -15.42 -8.66 -1.17
CA LYS A 108 -14.10 -8.80 -0.53
C LYS A 108 -14.28 -9.42 0.83
N THR A 109 -13.64 -10.55 1.07
CA THR A 109 -13.53 -11.18 2.41
C THR A 109 -12.12 -11.00 2.92
N SER A 110 -11.99 -10.38 4.09
CA SER A 110 -10.72 -10.11 4.76
C SER A 110 -10.60 -10.93 6.02
N THR A 111 -9.43 -11.55 6.26
CA THR A 111 -9.19 -12.38 7.44
C THR A 111 -7.77 -12.14 7.97
N VAL A 112 -7.63 -11.88 9.27
CA VAL A 112 -6.31 -11.84 9.92
C VAL A 112 -5.77 -13.27 10.01
N LEU A 113 -4.65 -13.53 9.36
CA LEU A 113 -4.02 -14.86 9.33
C LEU A 113 -3.02 -15.08 10.45
N SER A 114 -2.23 -14.05 10.79
CA SER A 114 -1.23 -14.15 11.85
C SER A 114 -1.01 -12.83 12.57
N VAL A 115 -0.56 -12.95 13.82
CA VAL A 115 -0.06 -11.86 14.66
C VAL A 115 1.23 -12.33 15.30
N ASP A 116 2.35 -11.72 14.91
CA ASP A 116 3.69 -12.17 15.29
C ASP A 116 4.48 -11.03 15.93
N LEU A 117 5.11 -11.30 17.06
CA LEU A 117 6.03 -10.39 17.74
C LEU A 117 7.46 -10.73 17.37
N LYS A 118 8.23 -9.74 16.93
CA LYS A 118 9.67 -9.86 16.67
C LYS A 118 10.43 -8.77 17.39
N GLN A 119 11.62 -9.07 17.82
CA GLN A 119 12.53 -8.08 18.39
C GLN A 119 13.42 -7.53 17.27
N GLY A 120 13.25 -6.25 16.96
CA GLY A 120 14.08 -5.52 16.01
C GLY A 120 15.20 -4.73 16.71
N LYS A 121 16.09 -4.14 15.93
CA LYS A 121 17.19 -3.28 16.47
C LYS A 121 16.68 -2.06 17.25
N ALA A 122 15.50 -1.54 16.87
CA ALA A 122 14.89 -0.34 17.46
C ALA A 122 13.70 -0.67 18.39
N GLY A 123 13.63 -1.88 18.92
CA GLY A 123 12.57 -2.32 19.83
C GLY A 123 11.60 -3.34 19.22
N ALA A 124 10.49 -3.57 19.92
CA ALA A 124 9.48 -4.54 19.53
C ALA A 124 8.77 -4.17 18.22
N LEU A 125 8.56 -5.16 17.37
CA LEU A 125 7.77 -5.08 16.14
C LEU A 125 6.65 -6.10 16.19
N VAL A 126 5.42 -5.67 15.92
CA VAL A 126 4.30 -6.60 15.74
C VAL A 126 3.94 -6.65 14.28
N PHE A 127 3.96 -7.83 13.70
CA PHE A 127 3.54 -8.09 12.32
C PHE A 127 2.13 -8.66 12.34
N VAL A 128 1.28 -8.13 11.47
CA VAL A 128 -0.07 -8.64 11.24
C VAL A 128 -0.19 -8.97 9.76
N THR A 129 -0.50 -10.22 9.45
CA THR A 129 -0.77 -10.65 8.08
C THR A 129 -2.28 -10.75 7.89
N VAL A 130 -2.79 -10.09 6.85
CA VAL A 130 -4.19 -10.13 6.45
C VAL A 130 -4.28 -10.74 5.06
N ALA A 131 -5.19 -11.70 4.89
CA ALA A 131 -5.61 -12.18 3.57
C ALA A 131 -6.87 -11.42 3.13
N HIS A 132 -6.93 -11.08 1.86
CA HIS A 132 -8.11 -10.56 1.19
C HIS A 132 -8.41 -11.43 -0.03
N GLU A 133 -9.64 -11.95 -0.06
CA GLU A 133 -10.16 -12.71 -1.20
C GLU A 133 -11.25 -11.87 -1.87
N LEU A 134 -11.02 -11.50 -3.12
CA LEU A 134 -11.98 -10.75 -3.91
C LEU A 134 -12.63 -11.66 -4.95
N GLY A 135 -13.95 -11.60 -5.02
CA GLY A 135 -14.75 -12.41 -5.92
C GLY A 135 -15.79 -11.60 -6.69
N GLN A 136 -16.16 -12.11 -7.86
CA GLN A 136 -17.21 -11.54 -8.69
C GLN A 136 -17.92 -12.64 -9.47
N ASP A 137 -19.25 -12.57 -9.58
CA ASP A 137 -20.08 -13.54 -10.31
C ASP A 137 -19.82 -15.00 -9.88
N GLY A 138 -19.58 -15.25 -8.58
CA GLY A 138 -19.33 -16.59 -8.02
C GLY A 138 -17.91 -17.13 -8.27
N HIS A 139 -17.00 -16.32 -8.80
CA HIS A 139 -15.62 -16.72 -9.09
C HIS A 139 -14.62 -15.93 -8.24
N ALA A 140 -13.53 -16.60 -7.83
CA ALA A 140 -12.38 -15.93 -7.26
C ALA A 140 -11.67 -15.08 -8.34
N CYS A 141 -11.41 -13.82 -8.02
CA CYS A 141 -10.78 -12.88 -8.92
C CYS A 141 -9.37 -12.49 -8.48
N ILE A 142 -9.19 -12.08 -7.23
CA ILE A 142 -7.89 -11.66 -6.69
C ILE A 142 -7.74 -12.27 -5.30
N SER A 143 -6.57 -12.88 -5.04
CA SER A 143 -6.10 -13.18 -3.69
C SER A 143 -4.96 -12.24 -3.35
N GLU A 144 -5.03 -11.64 -2.15
CA GLU A 144 -4.03 -10.67 -1.68
C GLU A 144 -3.59 -11.01 -0.27
N LEU A 145 -2.27 -10.93 -0.02
CA LEU A 145 -1.69 -10.91 1.32
C LEU A 145 -1.16 -9.49 1.62
N GLN A 146 -1.65 -8.92 2.71
CA GLN A 146 -1.20 -7.64 3.23
C GLN A 146 -0.40 -7.85 4.52
N HIS A 147 0.87 -7.41 4.52
CA HIS A 147 1.72 -7.49 5.68
C HIS A 147 1.87 -6.11 6.32
N ILE A 148 1.29 -5.97 7.50
CA ILE A 148 1.29 -4.73 8.29
C ILE A 148 2.33 -4.88 9.39
N VAL A 149 3.15 -3.85 9.62
CA VAL A 149 4.06 -3.78 10.74
C VAL A 149 3.69 -2.64 11.67
N TYR A 150 3.69 -2.92 12.95
CA TYR A 150 3.53 -1.93 14.01
C TYR A 150 4.87 -1.78 14.74
N ARG A 151 5.24 -0.54 15.08
CA ARG A 151 6.46 -0.21 15.79
C ARG A 151 6.27 0.98 16.73
N ALA A 152 7.23 1.18 17.61
CA ALA A 152 7.29 2.36 18.46
C ALA A 152 7.46 3.65 17.62
N ALA A 153 6.97 4.77 18.15
CA ALA A 153 7.28 6.09 17.62
C ALA A 153 8.75 6.45 17.94
N PRO A 154 9.44 7.20 17.10
CA PRO A 154 10.73 7.76 17.46
C PRO A 154 10.54 8.82 18.57
N SER A 155 11.52 8.93 19.43
CA SER A 155 11.49 9.90 20.53
C SER A 155 12.01 11.30 20.13
N ALA A 156 12.68 11.38 18.97
CA ALA A 156 13.25 12.62 18.44
C ALA A 156 13.45 12.51 16.91
N PRO A 157 13.61 13.66 16.22
CA PRO A 157 14.04 13.68 14.84
C PRO A 157 15.40 12.99 14.68
N ALA A 158 15.54 12.19 13.64
CA ALA A 158 16.81 11.57 13.28
C ALA A 158 16.94 11.51 11.75
N PRO A 159 18.16 11.67 11.20
CA PRO A 159 18.38 11.41 9.78
C PRO A 159 17.97 9.97 9.43
N LEU A 160 17.43 9.79 8.25
CA LEU A 160 17.20 8.44 7.75
C LEU A 160 18.55 7.75 7.55
N PRO A 161 18.73 6.54 8.09
CA PRO A 161 19.97 5.81 7.86
C PRO A 161 20.16 5.53 6.36
N PRO A 162 21.39 5.37 5.86
CA PRO A 162 21.64 4.91 4.50
C PRO A 162 20.85 3.66 4.20
N GLY A 163 20.23 3.62 3.01
CA GLY A 163 19.46 2.48 2.50
C GLY A 163 20.32 1.52 1.69
N GLU A 164 19.67 0.55 1.08
CA GLU A 164 20.28 -0.28 0.05
C GLU A 164 20.45 0.55 -1.22
N ALA A 165 21.64 0.55 -1.81
CA ALA A 165 21.91 1.23 -3.07
C ALA A 165 21.08 0.64 -4.21
N ALA A 166 20.45 1.49 -5.00
CA ALA A 166 19.71 1.06 -6.17
C ALA A 166 20.67 0.59 -7.28
N PRO A 167 20.28 -0.39 -8.12
CA PRO A 167 20.99 -0.70 -9.34
C PRO A 167 21.15 0.56 -10.21
N THR A 168 22.29 0.74 -10.83
CA THR A 168 22.66 1.96 -11.57
C THR A 168 21.85 2.17 -12.85
N ALA A 169 21.18 1.14 -13.39
CA ALA A 169 20.33 1.25 -14.56
C ALA A 169 19.19 0.22 -14.52
N GLY A 170 17.99 0.68 -14.79
CA GLY A 170 16.89 -0.13 -15.27
C GLY A 170 16.72 0.07 -16.78
N ALA A 171 16.23 -0.94 -17.49
CA ALA A 171 15.85 -0.78 -18.89
C ALA A 171 14.64 0.17 -19.03
N TRP A 172 13.80 0.22 -18.00
CA TRP A 172 12.65 1.11 -17.90
C TRP A 172 12.91 2.15 -16.80
N ALA A 173 12.59 3.39 -17.09
CA ALA A 173 12.76 4.47 -16.13
C ALA A 173 11.65 5.54 -16.29
N ARG A 174 11.16 6.03 -15.18
CA ARG A 174 10.27 7.19 -15.10
C ARG A 174 10.59 7.99 -13.84
N GLU A 175 10.59 9.31 -13.97
CA GLU A 175 10.74 10.23 -12.84
C GLU A 175 9.42 10.98 -12.62
N LEU A 176 9.10 11.24 -11.39
CA LEU A 176 8.01 12.13 -11.00
C LEU A 176 8.35 12.86 -9.70
N LEU A 177 7.78 14.04 -9.52
CA LEU A 177 7.75 14.72 -8.22
C LEU A 177 6.43 14.36 -7.53
N PRO A 178 6.45 13.64 -6.40
CA PRO A 178 5.22 13.26 -5.68
C PRO A 178 4.68 14.44 -4.87
N ASP A 179 4.22 15.48 -5.56
CA ASP A 179 3.76 16.74 -4.96
C ASP A 179 2.50 16.58 -4.08
N ALA A 180 2.18 17.63 -3.32
CA ALA A 180 1.02 17.62 -2.41
C ALA A 180 -0.32 17.36 -3.13
N PRO A 181 -0.60 17.89 -4.36
CA PRO A 181 -1.78 17.51 -5.14
C PRO A 181 -1.88 16.02 -5.46
N LEU A 182 -0.78 15.37 -5.82
CA LEU A 182 -0.74 13.92 -6.07
C LEU A 182 -1.11 13.15 -4.80
N LEU A 183 -0.47 13.47 -3.67
CA LEU A 183 -0.72 12.80 -2.38
C LEU A 183 -2.15 13.02 -1.90
N PHE A 184 -2.67 14.23 -1.98
CA PHE A 184 -4.06 14.55 -1.61
C PHE A 184 -5.06 13.76 -2.46
N ARG A 185 -4.89 13.78 -3.79
CA ARG A 185 -5.79 13.04 -4.71
C ARG A 185 -5.77 11.55 -4.44
N TYR A 186 -4.60 10.96 -4.16
CA TYR A 186 -4.53 9.55 -3.82
C TYR A 186 -5.17 9.24 -2.46
N SER A 187 -4.94 10.07 -1.43
CA SER A 187 -5.65 9.97 -0.14
C SER A 187 -7.17 10.04 -0.32
N ALA A 188 -7.66 10.97 -1.15
CA ALA A 188 -9.09 11.11 -1.43
C ALA A 188 -9.66 9.87 -2.13
N LEU A 189 -8.96 9.32 -3.14
CA LEU A 189 -9.39 8.14 -3.88
C LEU A 189 -9.42 6.87 -3.03
N THR A 190 -8.54 6.76 -2.04
CA THR A 190 -8.43 5.60 -1.15
C THR A 190 -9.08 5.83 0.21
N PHE A 191 -9.72 6.97 0.41
CA PHE A 191 -10.26 7.46 1.69
C PHE A 191 -9.24 7.32 2.84
N ASN A 192 -7.97 7.52 2.52
CA ASN A 192 -6.87 7.39 3.49
C ASN A 192 -6.65 8.68 4.25
N GLY A 193 -7.12 8.72 5.49
CA GLY A 193 -7.00 9.86 6.40
C GLY A 193 -5.68 9.93 7.17
N HIS A 194 -4.68 9.09 6.89
CA HIS A 194 -3.42 9.13 7.63
C HIS A 194 -2.67 10.45 7.43
N ARG A 195 -2.50 11.19 8.50
CA ARG A 195 -2.02 12.58 8.49
C ARG A 195 -0.64 12.77 7.89
N ILE A 196 0.23 11.77 7.93
CA ILE A 196 1.58 11.88 7.35
C ILE A 196 1.59 12.15 5.85
N HIS A 197 0.47 11.92 5.16
CA HIS A 197 0.37 12.10 3.72
C HIS A 197 -0.13 13.49 3.28
N TYR A 198 -0.73 14.28 4.21
CA TYR A 198 -1.32 15.58 3.88
C TYR A 198 -1.13 16.67 4.94
N ASP A 199 -0.82 16.32 6.18
CA ASP A 199 -0.61 17.25 7.28
C ASP A 199 0.90 17.36 7.56
N ARG A 200 1.51 18.38 6.99
CA ARG A 200 2.97 18.58 7.06
C ARG A 200 3.45 18.78 8.49
N ASP A 201 2.73 19.56 9.30
CA ASP A 201 3.11 19.81 10.68
C ASP A 201 3.08 18.51 11.50
N TYR A 202 2.05 17.69 11.31
CA TYR A 202 1.98 16.39 11.96
C TYR A 202 3.12 15.47 11.49
N ALA A 203 3.36 15.39 10.19
CA ALA A 203 4.40 14.55 9.64
C ALA A 203 5.79 14.94 10.16
N THR A 204 6.07 16.24 10.26
CA THR A 204 7.42 16.74 10.62
C THR A 204 7.62 16.91 12.12
N GLN A 205 6.62 17.38 12.86
CA GLN A 205 6.77 17.74 14.27
C GLN A 205 6.32 16.61 15.22
N VAL A 206 5.43 15.72 14.78
CA VAL A 206 4.91 14.61 15.60
C VAL A 206 5.54 13.28 15.19
N GLU A 207 5.61 13.03 13.89
CA GLU A 207 6.17 11.77 13.35
C GLU A 207 7.64 11.89 12.98
N PHE A 208 8.21 13.10 13.00
CA PHE A 208 9.60 13.42 12.73
C PHE A 208 10.09 12.93 11.35
N TYR A 209 9.21 12.94 10.35
CA TYR A 209 9.61 12.77 8.97
C TYR A 209 10.13 14.09 8.39
N PRO A 210 11.03 14.08 7.39
CA PRO A 210 11.56 15.30 6.80
C PRO A 210 10.53 16.08 5.97
N ALA A 211 9.46 15.41 5.50
CA ALA A 211 8.41 15.99 4.67
C ALA A 211 7.16 15.08 4.69
N LEU A 212 6.16 15.36 3.83
CA LEU A 212 5.02 14.45 3.66
C LEU A 212 5.48 13.12 3.06
N VAL A 213 4.96 12.04 3.62
CA VAL A 213 5.33 10.69 3.20
C VAL A 213 4.48 10.25 2.02
N VAL A 214 5.10 9.71 0.98
CA VAL A 214 4.38 9.09 -0.14
C VAL A 214 3.74 7.77 0.33
N HIS A 215 2.50 7.54 -0.07
CA HIS A 215 1.79 6.30 0.29
C HIS A 215 2.51 5.06 -0.25
N GLY A 216 2.74 4.07 0.58
CA GLY A 216 3.29 2.77 0.13
C GLY A 216 2.47 2.13 -1.00
N PRO A 217 1.12 2.06 -0.90
CA PRO A 217 0.29 1.59 -2.01
C PRO A 217 0.41 2.42 -3.30
N LEU A 218 0.64 3.73 -3.22
CA LEU A 218 0.89 4.56 -4.40
C LEU A 218 2.21 4.16 -5.08
N LEU A 219 3.27 3.94 -4.30
CA LEU A 219 4.56 3.47 -4.85
C LEU A 219 4.40 2.13 -5.57
N ALA A 220 3.68 1.17 -4.98
CA ALA A 220 3.39 -0.11 -5.60
C ALA A 220 2.54 0.03 -6.87
N THR A 221 1.54 0.93 -6.85
CA THR A 221 0.70 1.25 -8.02
C THR A 221 1.54 1.85 -9.15
N LEU A 222 2.43 2.80 -8.85
CA LEU A 222 3.31 3.43 -9.83
C LEU A 222 4.29 2.43 -10.47
N LEU A 223 4.85 1.51 -9.68
CA LEU A 223 5.73 0.47 -10.21
C LEU A 223 4.99 -0.50 -11.12
N LEU A 224 3.77 -0.87 -10.77
CA LEU A 224 2.96 -1.73 -11.60
C LEU A 224 2.45 -0.99 -12.87
N ASP A 225 2.15 0.30 -12.75
CA ASP A 225 1.84 1.18 -13.88
C ASP A 225 3.01 1.26 -14.87
N LEU A 226 4.25 1.39 -14.37
CA LEU A 226 5.46 1.33 -15.20
C LEU A 226 5.53 0.02 -15.98
N ALA A 227 5.39 -1.13 -15.30
CA ALA A 227 5.44 -2.43 -15.95
C ALA A 227 4.34 -2.61 -17.03
N GLN A 228 3.13 -2.10 -16.77
CA GLN A 228 2.02 -2.15 -17.74
C GLN A 228 2.25 -1.23 -18.96
N ARG A 229 2.94 -0.11 -18.78
CA ARG A 229 3.30 0.81 -19.88
C ARG A 229 4.39 0.21 -20.77
N GLU A 230 5.38 -0.42 -20.18
CA GLU A 230 6.51 -1.02 -20.89
C GLU A 230 6.18 -2.39 -21.51
N ARG A 231 5.14 -3.05 -21.04
CA ARG A 231 4.65 -4.33 -21.55
C ARG A 231 3.14 -4.26 -21.81
N PRO A 232 2.70 -3.41 -22.78
CA PRO A 232 1.28 -3.28 -23.11
C PRO A 232 0.71 -4.62 -23.59
N GLY A 233 -0.46 -4.98 -23.06
CA GLY A 233 -1.13 -6.24 -23.37
C GLY A 233 -0.64 -7.47 -22.58
N ALA A 234 0.48 -7.39 -21.87
CA ALA A 234 0.89 -8.48 -20.98
C ALA A 234 0.00 -8.53 -19.73
N ALA A 235 -0.68 -9.65 -19.54
CA ALA A 235 -1.54 -9.83 -18.35
C ALA A 235 -0.66 -10.13 -17.13
N ILE A 236 -0.77 -9.30 -16.08
CA ILE A 236 -0.08 -9.55 -14.83
C ILE A 236 -0.81 -10.66 -14.07
N ARG A 237 -0.10 -11.69 -13.68
CA ARG A 237 -0.62 -12.83 -12.90
C ARG A 237 -0.31 -12.73 -11.44
N HIS A 238 0.88 -12.26 -11.12
CA HIS A 238 1.35 -12.18 -9.74
C HIS A 238 2.16 -10.91 -9.55
N PHE A 239 2.00 -10.26 -8.41
CA PHE A 239 2.74 -9.05 -8.05
C PHE A 239 3.09 -9.07 -6.57
N THR A 240 4.37 -8.88 -6.27
CA THR A 240 4.85 -8.72 -4.91
C THR A 240 5.56 -7.39 -4.76
N PHE A 241 5.48 -6.79 -3.57
CA PHE A 241 6.23 -5.58 -3.25
C PHE A 241 6.64 -5.55 -1.78
N ARG A 242 7.72 -4.83 -1.51
CA ARG A 242 8.23 -4.58 -0.17
C ARG A 242 8.77 -3.18 -0.05
N ALA A 243 8.24 -2.41 0.92
CA ALA A 243 8.75 -1.10 1.30
C ALA A 243 10.02 -1.28 2.14
N LEU A 244 11.07 -0.55 1.78
CA LEU A 244 12.37 -0.56 2.45
C LEU A 244 12.69 0.79 3.09
N ARG A 245 12.33 1.90 2.41
CA ARG A 245 12.62 3.27 2.82
C ARG A 245 11.46 4.17 2.43
N PRO A 246 11.02 5.14 3.26
CA PRO A 246 9.99 6.09 2.88
C PRO A 246 10.46 7.01 1.76
N ALA A 247 9.54 7.39 0.85
CA ALA A 247 9.70 8.45 -0.11
C ALA A 247 8.92 9.69 0.35
N PHE A 248 9.32 10.88 -0.09
CA PHE A 248 8.80 12.16 0.37
C PHE A 248 8.40 13.08 -0.78
N ASP A 249 7.49 14.01 -0.50
CA ASP A 249 6.93 14.96 -1.48
C ASP A 249 7.90 16.10 -1.88
N ASN A 250 9.03 16.21 -1.23
CA ASN A 250 10.00 17.29 -1.45
C ASN A 250 11.22 16.89 -2.29
N ALA A 251 11.20 15.70 -2.88
CA ALA A 251 12.29 15.20 -3.70
C ALA A 251 11.77 14.37 -4.88
N PRO A 252 12.49 14.33 -6.02
CA PRO A 252 12.15 13.44 -7.12
C PRO A 252 12.11 11.97 -6.68
N LEU A 253 11.15 11.26 -7.21
CA LEU A 253 10.97 9.82 -7.10
C LEU A 253 11.30 9.18 -8.45
N HIS A 254 12.25 8.27 -8.46
CA HIS A 254 12.62 7.53 -9.64
C HIS A 254 12.00 6.13 -9.59
N LEU A 255 11.33 5.76 -10.67
CA LEU A 255 10.76 4.43 -10.88
C LEU A 255 11.63 3.71 -11.89
N HIS A 256 11.98 2.47 -11.60
CA HIS A 256 12.84 1.66 -12.45
C HIS A 256 12.24 0.28 -12.67
N GLY A 257 12.59 -0.33 -13.80
CA GLY A 257 12.22 -1.70 -14.10
C GLY A 257 13.24 -2.39 -15.01
N LEU A 258 13.29 -3.70 -14.88
CA LEU A 258 14.09 -4.59 -15.70
C LEU A 258 13.22 -5.78 -16.12
N SER A 259 13.12 -6.03 -17.42
CA SER A 259 12.42 -7.21 -17.93
C SER A 259 13.19 -8.47 -17.56
N THR A 260 12.44 -9.51 -17.17
CA THR A 260 12.95 -10.88 -16.97
C THR A 260 12.22 -11.83 -17.92
N ASP A 261 12.65 -13.10 -17.98
CA ASP A 261 12.06 -14.12 -18.88
C ASP A 261 10.53 -14.27 -18.65
N HIS A 262 10.06 -14.11 -17.41
CA HIS A 262 8.67 -14.34 -17.03
C HIS A 262 7.97 -13.12 -16.41
N GLY A 263 8.60 -11.94 -16.46
CA GLY A 263 8.02 -10.79 -15.80
C GLY A 263 8.92 -9.56 -15.78
N ALA A 264 8.94 -8.88 -14.63
CA ALA A 264 9.77 -7.72 -14.39
C ALA A 264 10.20 -7.62 -12.92
N GLU A 265 11.42 -7.16 -12.69
CA GLU A 265 11.88 -6.64 -11.42
C GLU A 265 11.74 -5.13 -11.45
N LEU A 266 11.19 -4.55 -10.38
CA LEU A 266 10.82 -3.15 -10.30
C LEU A 266 11.34 -2.56 -8.98
N TRP A 267 11.74 -1.29 -8.99
CA TRP A 267 12.11 -0.61 -7.77
C TRP A 267 11.90 0.90 -7.87
N THR A 268 11.72 1.53 -6.72
CA THR A 268 11.83 2.98 -6.62
C THR A 268 13.18 3.35 -6.02
N SER A 269 13.71 4.50 -6.40
CA SER A 269 14.85 5.09 -5.70
C SER A 269 14.61 6.56 -5.39
N ASP A 270 15.23 7.05 -4.32
CA ASP A 270 15.28 8.46 -3.96
C ASP A 270 16.41 9.19 -4.72
N ALA A 271 16.51 10.51 -4.51
CA ALA A 271 17.52 11.34 -5.14
C ALA A 271 18.98 10.99 -4.70
N GLU A 272 19.13 10.27 -3.58
CA GLU A 272 20.43 9.79 -3.09
C GLU A 272 20.80 8.43 -3.69
N GLY A 273 19.92 7.83 -4.48
CA GLY A 273 20.11 6.51 -5.09
C GLY A 273 19.84 5.32 -4.18
N PHE A 274 19.08 5.51 -3.09
CA PHE A 274 18.68 4.40 -2.22
C PHE A 274 17.32 3.84 -2.62
N ILE A 275 17.17 2.51 -2.52
CA ILE A 275 15.90 1.83 -2.85
C ILE A 275 14.85 2.19 -1.80
N GLY A 276 13.70 2.73 -2.28
CA GLY A 276 12.51 2.97 -1.48
C GLY A 276 11.60 1.75 -1.39
N MET A 277 11.32 1.13 -2.53
CA MET A 277 10.48 -0.07 -2.65
C MET A 277 11.07 -1.01 -3.69
N LYS A 278 11.01 -2.31 -3.42
CA LYS A 278 11.23 -3.38 -4.41
C LYS A 278 9.92 -4.04 -4.76
N ALA A 279 9.76 -4.40 -6.02
CA ALA A 279 8.61 -5.17 -6.47
C ALA A 279 8.99 -6.15 -7.57
N LYS A 280 8.13 -7.15 -7.77
CA LYS A 280 8.26 -8.14 -8.84
C LYS A 280 6.90 -8.39 -9.44
N ALA A 281 6.78 -8.30 -10.75
CA ALA A 281 5.60 -8.67 -11.50
C ALA A 281 5.88 -9.92 -12.34
N THR A 282 4.94 -10.87 -12.36
CA THR A 282 4.98 -12.04 -13.26
C THR A 282 3.84 -11.88 -14.26
N PHE A 283 4.16 -12.06 -15.53
CA PHE A 283 3.19 -12.02 -16.63
C PHE A 283 2.64 -13.42 -16.93
N ALA A 284 1.43 -13.45 -17.53
CA ALA A 284 0.79 -14.69 -17.97
C ALA A 284 1.41 -15.21 -19.26
#